data_423f9f2cbc97aa65839d7794767c542f
#
_entry.id   423f9f2cbc97aa65839d7794767c542f
#
_cell.length_a   1.000
_cell.length_b   1.000
_cell.length_c   1.000
_cell.angle_alpha   90.00
_cell.angle_beta   90.00
_cell.angle_gamma   90.00
#
_symmetry.space_group_name_H-M   'P 1'
#
loop_
_entity.id
_entity.type
_entity.pdbx_description
1 polymer ?
#
loop_
_entity_poly.entity_id
_entity_poly.type
_entity_poly.pdbx_seq_one_letter_code
_entity_poly.pdbx_strand_id
1 'polypeptide(L)'
;MATWKKVIVSGSSAELSALSLDTALPVASGGTGVSTLTDGGLVLGSGTGAVTSLGQATNGQLVVGSTGADPVLATLTGGANITVTNTAGAISIA
;
A
#
# COMPACT_ATOMS: atom_id res chain seq x y z
N MET A 1 18.70 21.57 31.42
CA MET A 1 18.59 21.11 30.00
C MET A 1 17.45 21.85 29.31
N ALA A 2 17.71 22.41 28.15
CA ALA A 2 16.65 23.06 27.38
C ALA A 2 15.74 22.02 26.76
N THR A 3 14.43 22.29 26.79
CA THR A 3 13.44 21.41 26.16
C THR A 3 12.82 22.16 24.98
N TRP A 4 12.92 21.58 23.81
CA TRP A 4 12.42 22.17 22.59
C TRP A 4 11.06 21.55 22.23
N LYS A 5 9.99 22.31 22.38
CA LYS A 5 8.65 21.85 22.03
C LYS A 5 8.29 22.19 20.60
N LYS A 6 8.76 23.34 20.10
CA LYS A 6 8.56 23.76 18.72
C LYS A 6 9.83 24.44 18.23
N VAL A 7 10.44 23.88 17.19
CA VAL A 7 11.60 24.49 16.55
C VAL A 7 11.18 25.25 15.30
N ILE A 8 10.23 24.66 14.56
CA ILE A 8 9.68 25.28 13.34
C ILE A 8 8.19 25.49 13.61
N VAL A 9 7.71 26.71 13.40
CA VAL A 9 6.32 27.08 13.67
C VAL A 9 5.56 27.34 12.36
N SER A 10 4.23 27.45 12.49
CA SER A 10 3.34 27.68 11.35
C SER A 10 3.79 28.91 10.55
N GLY A 11 3.75 28.78 9.24
CA GLY A 11 4.18 29.85 8.31
C GLY A 11 5.65 29.81 7.96
N SER A 12 6.42 28.93 8.58
CA SER A 12 7.83 28.72 8.27
C SER A 12 8.01 27.56 7.30
N SER A 13 9.08 27.58 6.53
CA SER A 13 9.49 26.43 5.74
C SER A 13 10.83 25.92 6.20
N ALA A 14 11.07 24.65 6.00
CA ALA A 14 12.35 24.03 6.32
C ALA A 14 12.87 23.29 5.09
N GLU A 15 14.16 23.47 4.81
CA GLU A 15 14.85 22.69 3.80
C GLU A 15 15.76 21.70 4.50
N LEU A 16 15.51 20.42 4.25
CA LEU A 16 16.26 19.35 4.90
C LEU A 16 16.80 18.41 3.82
N SER A 17 18.07 18.03 3.94
CA SER A 17 18.61 17.02 3.04
C SER A 17 18.12 15.62 3.38
N ALA A 18 17.68 15.39 4.61
CA ALA A 18 17.08 14.14 5.04
C ALA A 18 16.17 14.40 6.23
N LEU A 19 15.14 13.60 6.37
CA LEU A 19 14.22 13.66 7.50
C LEU A 19 14.12 12.27 8.13
N SER A 20 14.40 12.18 9.42
CA SER A 20 14.23 10.94 10.17
C SER A 20 13.20 11.17 11.28
N LEU A 21 12.22 10.32 11.35
CA LEU A 21 11.16 10.40 12.34
C LEU A 21 11.16 9.15 13.21
N ASP A 22 10.98 9.32 14.50
CA ASP A 22 10.88 8.18 15.43
C ASP A 22 9.60 7.36 15.20
N THR A 23 8.55 8.05 14.76
CA THR A 23 7.27 7.43 14.45
C THR A 23 6.94 7.72 12.99
N ALA A 24 6.39 6.74 12.29
CA ALA A 24 6.02 6.93 10.89
C ALA A 24 5.06 8.11 10.74
N LEU A 25 5.26 8.91 9.68
CA LEU A 25 4.40 10.07 9.43
C LEU A 25 2.99 9.60 9.13
N PRO A 26 1.98 10.05 9.90
CA PRO A 26 0.60 9.59 9.70
C PRO A 26 0.02 10.09 8.37
N VAL A 27 -1.02 9.41 7.93
CA VAL A 27 -1.73 9.76 6.70
C VAL A 27 -2.28 11.19 6.77
N ALA A 28 -2.77 11.60 7.93
CA ALA A 28 -3.31 12.96 8.13
C ALA A 28 -2.27 14.05 7.89
N SER A 29 -0.99 13.72 8.00
CA SER A 29 0.11 14.66 7.75
C SER A 29 0.80 14.42 6.41
N GLY A 30 0.18 13.64 5.53
CA GLY A 30 0.71 13.36 4.19
C GLY A 30 1.61 12.14 4.10
N GLY A 31 1.75 11.38 5.17
CA GLY A 31 2.55 10.16 5.18
C GLY A 31 1.73 8.90 4.92
N THR A 32 2.36 7.75 5.08
CA THR A 32 1.70 6.45 4.93
C THR A 32 1.23 5.88 6.26
N GLY A 33 1.78 6.36 7.37
CA GLY A 33 1.46 5.85 8.69
C GLY A 33 2.16 4.56 9.06
N VAL A 34 3.01 4.02 8.18
CA VAL A 34 3.72 2.77 8.43
C VAL A 34 5.22 2.97 8.20
N SER A 35 6.02 2.15 8.88
CA SER A 35 7.48 2.19 8.77
C SER A 35 8.01 1.26 7.69
N THR A 36 7.22 0.26 7.29
CA THR A 36 7.62 -0.71 6.27
C THR A 36 6.44 -1.00 5.35
N LEU A 37 6.75 -1.42 4.13
CA LEU A 37 5.77 -1.87 3.15
C LEU A 37 6.25 -3.22 2.62
N THR A 38 5.31 -4.11 2.31
CA THR A 38 5.61 -5.42 1.74
C THR A 38 6.23 -5.24 0.36
N ASP A 39 7.41 -5.83 0.15
CA ASP A 39 8.06 -5.79 -1.16
C ASP A 39 7.16 -6.48 -2.20
N GLY A 40 6.91 -5.79 -3.30
CA GLY A 40 6.01 -6.30 -4.34
C GLY A 40 4.53 -6.29 -3.96
N GLY A 41 4.19 -5.77 -2.80
CA GLY A 41 2.80 -5.69 -2.35
C GLY A 41 2.06 -4.51 -2.96
N LEU A 42 0.75 -4.62 -2.99
CA LEU A 42 -0.13 -3.55 -3.42
C LEU A 42 -0.57 -2.74 -2.20
N VAL A 43 -0.46 -1.43 -2.28
CA VAL A 43 -0.79 -0.54 -1.17
C VAL A 43 -2.25 -0.13 -1.26
N LEU A 44 -2.98 -0.30 -0.16
CA LEU A 44 -4.39 0.06 -0.05
C LEU A 44 -4.55 1.27 0.86
N GLY A 45 -5.44 2.17 0.45
CA GLY A 45 -5.86 3.25 1.34
C GLY A 45 -6.72 2.72 2.48
N SER A 46 -6.63 3.38 3.61
CA SER A 46 -7.38 3.00 4.81
C SER A 46 -8.02 4.23 5.46
N GLY A 47 -8.55 5.15 4.63
CA GLY A 47 -9.15 6.39 5.11
C GLY A 47 -8.11 7.25 5.80
N THR A 48 -8.37 7.60 7.04
CA THR A 48 -7.44 8.41 7.85
C THR A 48 -6.39 7.55 8.57
N GLY A 49 -6.55 6.24 8.54
CA GLY A 49 -5.61 5.31 9.16
C GLY A 49 -4.41 5.01 8.26
N ALA A 50 -3.42 4.33 8.81
CA ALA A 50 -2.24 3.92 8.08
C ALA A 50 -2.62 3.06 6.88
N VAL A 51 -1.87 3.18 5.77
CA VAL A 51 -2.11 2.33 4.60
C VAL A 51 -1.86 0.86 4.95
N THR A 52 -2.55 -0.02 4.25
CA THR A 52 -2.38 -1.47 4.41
C THR A 52 -1.87 -2.06 3.11
N SER A 53 -1.48 -3.32 3.13
CA SER A 53 -0.95 -4.00 1.96
C SER A 53 -1.70 -5.29 1.72
N LEU A 54 -2.00 -5.57 0.44
CA LEU A 54 -2.55 -6.87 0.05
C LEU A 54 -1.50 -7.98 0.10
N GLY A 55 -0.24 -7.62 0.28
CA GLY A 55 0.84 -8.57 0.15
C GLY A 55 1.24 -8.77 -1.30
N GLN A 56 2.21 -9.64 -1.52
CA GLN A 56 2.72 -9.90 -2.86
C GLN A 56 1.80 -10.87 -3.60
N ALA A 57 1.39 -10.50 -4.81
CA ALA A 57 0.56 -11.36 -5.65
C ALA A 57 1.37 -12.56 -6.15
N THR A 58 0.70 -13.69 -6.35
CA THR A 58 1.28 -14.86 -6.99
C THR A 58 0.85 -14.92 -8.45
N ASN A 59 1.35 -15.92 -9.18
CA ASN A 59 1.12 -16.02 -10.63
C ASN A 59 -0.37 -15.95 -10.97
N GLY A 60 -0.71 -15.04 -11.88
CA GLY A 60 -2.06 -14.90 -12.39
C GLY A 60 -3.07 -14.26 -11.49
N GLN A 61 -2.65 -13.75 -10.34
CA GLN A 61 -3.58 -13.05 -9.44
C GLN A 61 -3.90 -11.65 -9.94
N LEU A 62 -5.15 -11.28 -9.80
CA LEU A 62 -5.70 -9.97 -10.13
C LEU A 62 -6.27 -9.33 -8.87
N VAL A 63 -6.34 -8.01 -8.86
CA VAL A 63 -7.04 -7.29 -7.80
C VAL A 63 -8.52 -7.29 -8.12
N VAL A 64 -9.31 -7.95 -7.28
CA VAL A 64 -10.74 -8.11 -7.50
C VAL A 64 -11.49 -7.31 -6.44
N GLY A 65 -12.40 -6.43 -6.89
CA GLY A 65 -13.21 -5.64 -5.98
C GLY A 65 -14.19 -6.49 -5.22
N SER A 66 -14.49 -6.06 -3.99
CA SER A 66 -15.44 -6.74 -3.11
C SER A 66 -16.32 -5.67 -2.47
N THR A 67 -17.62 -5.66 -2.80
CA THR A 67 -18.54 -4.65 -2.27
C THR A 67 -18.56 -4.69 -0.75
N GLY A 68 -18.31 -3.54 -0.14
CA GLY A 68 -18.34 -3.41 1.32
C GLY A 68 -17.11 -3.94 2.03
N ALA A 69 -16.06 -4.30 1.30
CA ALA A 69 -14.82 -4.80 1.88
C ALA A 69 -13.62 -4.35 1.02
N ASP A 70 -12.42 -4.55 1.53
CA ASP A 70 -11.20 -4.29 0.75
C ASP A 70 -11.12 -5.24 -0.45
N PRO A 71 -10.52 -4.81 -1.55
CA PRO A 71 -10.29 -5.72 -2.68
C PRO A 71 -9.38 -6.87 -2.28
N VAL A 72 -9.48 -7.97 -3.00
CA VAL A 72 -8.70 -9.18 -2.73
C VAL A 72 -7.91 -9.58 -3.97
N LEU A 73 -6.85 -10.35 -3.76
CA LEU A 73 -6.11 -10.99 -4.83
C LEU A 73 -6.77 -12.34 -5.15
N ALA A 74 -7.09 -12.56 -6.40
CA ALA A 74 -7.73 -13.79 -6.84
C ALA A 74 -7.36 -14.09 -8.28
N THR A 75 -7.41 -15.36 -8.64
CA THR A 75 -7.16 -15.80 -10.01
C THR A 75 -8.47 -15.91 -10.79
N LEU A 76 -8.37 -15.86 -12.10
CA LEU A 76 -9.51 -16.15 -12.97
C LEU A 76 -9.84 -17.64 -12.90
N THR A 77 -11.14 -17.96 -12.88
CA THR A 77 -11.62 -19.33 -12.89
C THR A 77 -12.22 -19.63 -14.26
N GLY A 78 -11.77 -20.71 -14.90
CA GLY A 78 -12.34 -21.13 -16.17
C GLY A 78 -13.67 -21.85 -15.95
N GLY A 79 -14.66 -21.50 -16.76
CA GLY A 79 -15.90 -22.25 -16.84
C GLY A 79 -15.77 -23.43 -17.80
N ALA A 80 -16.91 -23.99 -18.24
CA ALA A 80 -16.92 -25.11 -19.18
C ALA A 80 -16.23 -24.69 -20.48
N ASN A 81 -15.34 -25.54 -20.97
CA ASN A 81 -14.59 -25.32 -22.22
C ASN A 81 -13.65 -24.10 -22.21
N ILE A 82 -13.37 -23.57 -21.02
CA ILE A 82 -12.42 -22.47 -20.86
C ILE A 82 -11.29 -22.93 -19.96
N THR A 83 -10.06 -22.83 -20.44
CA THR A 83 -8.88 -23.16 -19.65
C THR A 83 -8.10 -21.88 -19.37
N VAL A 84 -7.84 -21.60 -18.08
CA VAL A 84 -7.03 -20.47 -17.66
C VAL A 84 -5.69 -21.01 -17.17
N THR A 85 -4.61 -20.54 -17.77
CA THR A 85 -3.25 -20.94 -17.40
C THR A 85 -2.50 -19.73 -16.85
N ASN A 86 -1.99 -19.84 -15.64
CA ASN A 86 -1.27 -18.77 -14.96
C ASN A 86 0.21 -19.10 -14.90
N THR A 87 1.04 -18.19 -15.40
CA THR A 87 2.49 -18.30 -15.31
C THR A 87 3.04 -16.99 -14.76
N ALA A 88 4.33 -16.94 -14.52
CA ALA A 88 4.95 -15.73 -13.99
C ALA A 88 4.78 -14.58 -14.98
N GLY A 89 4.05 -13.55 -14.57
CA GLY A 89 3.82 -12.36 -15.37
C GLY A 89 2.85 -12.53 -16.54
N ALA A 90 2.10 -13.65 -16.62
CA ALA A 90 1.20 -13.88 -17.75
C ALA A 90 -0.02 -14.73 -17.37
N ILE A 91 -1.14 -14.44 -18.03
CA ILE A 91 -2.37 -15.21 -17.95
C ILE A 91 -2.75 -15.58 -19.39
N SER A 92 -3.03 -16.85 -19.62
CA SER A 92 -3.48 -17.34 -20.93
C SER A 92 -4.87 -17.95 -20.79
N ILE A 93 -5.74 -17.61 -21.72
CA ILE A 93 -7.10 -18.13 -21.78
C ILE A 93 -7.30 -18.81 -23.11
N ALA A 94 -7.71 -20.07 -23.07
CA ALA A 94 -7.91 -20.86 -24.29
C ALA A 94 -9.25 -21.61 -24.27
#